data_6a34c1795bee59fdf7435363e7d2aa25
#
_entry.id   6a34c1795bee59fdf7435363e7d2aa25
#
_cell.length_a   1.000
_cell.length_b   1.000
_cell.length_c   1.000
_cell.angle_alpha   90.00
_cell.angle_beta   90.00
_cell.angle_gamma   90.00
#
_symmetry.space_group_name_H-M   'P 1'
#
loop_
_entity.id
_entity.type
_entity.pdbx_description
1 polymer ?
#
loop_
_entity_poly.entity_id
_entity_poly.type
_entity_poly.pdbx_seq_one_letter_code
_entity_poly.pdbx_strand_id
1 'polypeptide(L)'
;MTRPSEVLIGPYRYPVVFAADPALTLQPNWGNISHDPHRIDVMARADEMRQRAILLHELLHGIDEQIVIGLSEKQVLKLAPALLELLRRNPLLVGWLMEEPDVQF
;
A
#
# COMPACT_ATOMS: atom_id res chain seq x y z
N MET A 1 12.82 5.60 10.59
CA MET A 1 12.04 6.10 9.44
C MET A 1 10.58 6.20 9.83
N THR A 2 9.95 7.31 9.50
CA THR A 2 8.57 7.60 9.90
C THR A 2 7.57 6.85 9.02
N ARG A 3 6.60 6.18 9.66
CA ARG A 3 5.48 5.56 8.93
C ARG A 3 4.58 6.64 8.36
N PRO A 4 4.00 6.43 7.16
CA PRO A 4 3.07 7.40 6.62
C PRO A 4 1.79 7.46 7.46
N SER A 5 1.26 8.66 7.66
CA SER A 5 -0.04 8.87 8.32
C SER A 5 -1.17 9.04 7.32
N GLU A 6 -0.83 9.25 6.05
CA GLU A 6 -1.78 9.33 4.96
C GLU A 6 -1.11 9.01 3.64
N VAL A 7 -1.90 8.59 2.67
CA VAL A 7 -1.44 8.39 1.29
C VAL A 7 -2.45 9.02 0.34
N LEU A 8 -1.95 9.46 -0.82
CA LEU A 8 -2.79 9.96 -1.90
C LEU A 8 -2.91 8.88 -2.96
N ILE A 9 -4.14 8.52 -3.32
CA ILE A 9 -4.40 7.59 -4.42
C ILE A 9 -5.32 8.32 -5.40
N GLY A 10 -4.78 8.68 -6.56
CA GLY A 10 -5.48 9.55 -7.48
C GLY A 10 -5.85 10.87 -6.79
N PRO A 11 -7.10 11.33 -6.91
CA PRO A 11 -7.54 12.58 -6.29
C PRO A 11 -7.90 12.43 -4.79
N TYR A 12 -7.80 11.24 -4.22
CA TYR A 12 -8.30 10.97 -2.88
C TYR A 12 -7.19 10.79 -1.86
N ARG A 13 -7.46 11.29 -0.66
CA ARG A 13 -6.57 11.19 0.50
C ARG A 13 -7.09 10.10 1.43
N TYR A 14 -6.24 9.13 1.75
CA TYR A 14 -6.56 8.03 2.64
C TYR A 14 -5.74 8.17 3.92
N PRO A 15 -6.36 8.42 5.07
CA PRO A 15 -5.66 8.27 6.35
C PRO A 15 -5.18 6.82 6.51
N VAL A 16 -3.96 6.64 7.03
CA VAL A 16 -3.40 5.33 7.32
C VAL A 16 -3.36 5.18 8.84
N VAL A 17 -4.07 4.17 9.33
CA VAL A 17 -4.19 3.92 10.78
C VAL A 17 -3.53 2.59 11.11
N PHE A 18 -2.53 2.63 11.98
CA PHE A 18 -1.91 1.41 12.54
C PHE A 18 -2.69 1.07 13.81
N ALA A 19 -3.59 0.10 13.68
CA ALA A 19 -4.58 -0.20 14.71
C ALA A 19 -4.36 -1.58 15.32
N ALA A 20 -4.63 -1.68 16.63
CA ALA A 20 -4.63 -2.94 17.35
C ALA A 20 -6.05 -3.53 17.40
N ASP A 21 -6.75 -3.50 16.27
CA ASP A 21 -8.11 -3.98 16.18
C ASP A 21 -8.12 -5.47 15.89
N PRO A 22 -8.72 -6.30 16.80
CA PRO A 22 -8.81 -7.75 16.56
C PRO A 22 -9.53 -8.13 15.27
N ALA A 23 -10.44 -7.27 14.78
CA ALA A 23 -11.15 -7.52 13.52
C ALA A 23 -10.21 -7.60 12.33
N LEU A 24 -9.04 -6.95 12.38
CA LEU A 24 -8.06 -7.03 11.29
C LEU A 24 -7.48 -8.44 11.12
N THR A 25 -7.49 -9.26 12.16
CA THR A 25 -7.00 -10.65 12.05
C THR A 25 -7.91 -11.52 11.20
N LEU A 26 -9.15 -11.05 10.95
CA LEU A 26 -10.11 -11.74 10.09
C LEU A 26 -9.88 -11.42 8.61
N GLN A 27 -9.06 -10.42 8.32
CA GLN A 27 -8.70 -10.05 6.96
C GLN A 27 -7.57 -10.93 6.44
N PRO A 28 -7.53 -11.25 5.14
CA PRO A 28 -6.52 -12.17 4.58
C PRO A 28 -5.07 -11.78 4.89
N ASN A 29 -4.76 -10.50 5.00
CA ASN A 29 -3.40 -10.04 5.26
C ASN A 29 -3.27 -9.07 6.43
N TRP A 30 -4.28 -9.01 7.32
CA TRP A 30 -4.29 -8.15 8.50
C TRP A 30 -4.37 -6.65 8.18
N GLY A 31 -4.97 -6.32 7.08
CA GLY A 31 -5.22 -4.94 6.70
C GLY A 31 -6.58 -4.78 6.05
N ASN A 32 -6.99 -3.54 5.86
CA ASN A 32 -8.24 -3.22 5.21
C ASN A 32 -8.16 -1.84 4.56
N ILE A 33 -8.87 -1.68 3.43
CA ILE A 33 -9.08 -0.38 2.82
C ILE A 33 -10.58 -0.17 2.62
N SER A 34 -11.05 1.03 2.95
CA SER A 34 -12.42 1.45 2.68
C SER A 34 -12.41 2.73 1.85
N HIS A 35 -13.52 2.95 1.13
CA HIS A 35 -13.64 4.07 0.19
C HIS A 35 -14.74 5.06 0.60
N ASP A 36 -15.52 4.74 1.62
CA ASP A 36 -16.58 5.60 2.14
C ASP A 36 -16.77 5.36 3.65
N PRO A 37 -16.05 6.06 4.52
CA PRO A 37 -14.99 7.04 4.21
C PRO A 37 -13.71 6.38 3.73
N HIS A 38 -12.84 7.17 3.09
CA HIS A 38 -11.52 6.72 2.67
C HIS A 38 -10.65 6.47 3.90
N ARG A 39 -10.13 5.26 4.02
CA ARG A 39 -9.29 4.88 5.16
C ARG A 39 -8.57 3.57 4.87
N ILE A 40 -7.33 3.49 5.34
CA ILE A 40 -6.53 2.25 5.33
C ILE A 40 -6.18 1.89 6.76
N ASP A 41 -6.45 0.65 7.15
CA ASP A 41 -6.06 0.10 8.44
C ASP A 41 -4.98 -0.97 8.25
N VAL A 42 -3.95 -0.89 9.09
CA VAL A 42 -2.84 -1.83 9.11
C VAL A 42 -2.70 -2.36 10.53
N MET A 43 -2.54 -3.68 10.69
CA MET A 43 -2.38 -4.28 12.01
C MET A 43 -1.12 -3.77 12.70
N ALA A 44 -1.30 -3.08 13.83
CA ALA A 44 -0.19 -2.44 14.54
C ALA A 44 0.81 -3.42 15.12
N ARG A 45 0.36 -4.62 15.53
CA ARG A 45 1.25 -5.64 16.13
C ARG A 45 2.07 -6.42 15.11
N ALA A 46 1.82 -6.26 13.82
CA ALA A 46 2.66 -6.86 12.80
C ALA A 46 4.05 -6.23 12.84
N ASP A 47 5.09 -7.02 12.53
CA ASP A 47 6.43 -6.44 12.43
C ASP A 47 6.50 -5.43 11.29
N GLU A 48 7.56 -4.60 11.30
CA GLU A 48 7.65 -3.48 10.36
C GLU A 48 7.64 -3.93 8.90
N MET A 49 8.33 -5.02 8.58
CA MET A 49 8.34 -5.54 7.21
C MET A 49 6.96 -6.00 6.77
N ARG A 50 6.23 -6.67 7.68
CA ARG A 50 4.88 -7.10 7.40
C ARG A 50 3.93 -5.91 7.28
N GLN A 51 4.10 -4.88 8.11
CA GLN A 51 3.30 -3.66 7.99
C GLN A 51 3.47 -3.01 6.61
N ARG A 52 4.70 -2.99 6.08
CA ARG A 52 4.96 -2.46 4.74
C ARG A 52 4.25 -3.28 3.67
N ALA A 53 4.30 -4.60 3.77
CA ALA A 53 3.62 -5.48 2.83
C ALA A 53 2.10 -5.32 2.91
N ILE A 54 1.55 -5.21 4.13
CA ILE A 54 0.11 -4.97 4.35
C ILE A 54 -0.31 -3.66 3.70
N LEU A 55 0.44 -2.59 3.96
CA LEU A 55 0.10 -1.29 3.38
C LEU A 55 0.13 -1.33 1.86
N LEU A 56 1.18 -1.90 1.27
CA LEU A 56 1.29 -2.01 -0.18
C LEU A 56 0.15 -2.84 -0.77
N HIS A 57 -0.26 -3.92 -0.09
CA HIS A 57 -1.40 -4.73 -0.47
C HIS A 57 -2.67 -3.87 -0.58
N GLU A 58 -2.96 -3.07 0.45
CA GLU A 58 -4.15 -2.21 0.44
C GLU A 58 -4.03 -1.09 -0.59
N LEU A 59 -2.82 -0.56 -0.81
CA LEU A 59 -2.60 0.45 -1.85
C LEU A 59 -2.90 -0.10 -3.25
N LEU A 60 -2.56 -1.35 -3.51
CA LEU A 60 -2.88 -1.99 -4.80
C LEU A 60 -4.39 -2.12 -4.99
N HIS A 61 -5.13 -2.48 -3.93
CA HIS A 61 -6.59 -2.48 -3.99
C HIS A 61 -7.14 -1.06 -4.24
N GLY A 62 -6.55 -0.06 -3.60
CA GLY A 62 -6.95 1.34 -3.79
C GLY A 62 -6.72 1.83 -5.21
N ILE A 63 -5.59 1.47 -5.81
CA ILE A 63 -5.30 1.78 -7.22
C ILE A 63 -6.31 1.08 -8.11
N ASP A 64 -6.57 -0.20 -7.86
CA ASP A 64 -7.52 -0.99 -8.66
C ASP A 64 -8.92 -0.40 -8.60
N GLU A 65 -9.36 0.12 -7.46
CA GLU A 65 -10.65 0.79 -7.33
C GLU A 65 -10.80 1.95 -8.31
N GLN A 66 -9.71 2.66 -8.57
CA GLN A 66 -9.76 3.84 -9.44
C GLN A 66 -9.61 3.52 -10.92
N ILE A 67 -8.72 2.57 -11.28
CA ILE A 67 -8.45 2.26 -12.68
C ILE A 67 -9.18 1.00 -13.17
N VAL A 68 -9.81 0.29 -12.25
CA VAL A 68 -10.72 -0.84 -12.53
C VAL A 68 -10.09 -1.92 -13.42
N ILE A 69 -8.92 -2.43 -12.99
CA ILE A 69 -8.30 -3.57 -13.70
C ILE A 69 -8.91 -4.91 -13.29
N GLY A 70 -9.55 -4.97 -12.12
CA GLY A 70 -10.18 -6.19 -11.64
C GLY A 70 -9.23 -7.15 -10.97
N LEU A 71 -8.30 -6.65 -10.16
CA LEU A 71 -7.39 -7.49 -9.39
C LEU A 71 -8.16 -8.26 -8.31
N SER A 72 -7.99 -9.59 -8.29
CA SER A 72 -8.54 -10.41 -7.22
C SER A 72 -7.69 -10.31 -5.97
N GLU A 73 -8.26 -10.67 -4.80
CA GLU A 73 -7.52 -10.74 -3.55
C GLU A 73 -6.32 -11.68 -3.68
N LYS A 74 -6.49 -12.82 -4.35
CA LYS A 74 -5.41 -13.78 -4.58
C LYS A 74 -4.27 -13.19 -5.39
N GLN A 75 -4.59 -12.39 -6.40
CA GLN A 75 -3.58 -11.72 -7.22
C GLN A 75 -2.82 -10.69 -6.39
N VAL A 76 -3.50 -9.88 -5.61
CA VAL A 76 -2.89 -8.86 -4.77
C VAL A 76 -2.03 -9.49 -3.67
N LEU A 77 -2.50 -10.59 -3.06
CA LEU A 77 -1.71 -11.32 -2.05
C LEU A 77 -0.35 -11.77 -2.57
N LYS A 78 -0.26 -12.10 -3.86
CA LYS A 78 1.00 -12.51 -4.50
C LYS A 78 1.81 -11.32 -5.01
N LEU A 79 1.12 -10.33 -5.58
CA LEU A 79 1.78 -9.19 -6.23
C LEU A 79 2.43 -8.24 -5.21
N ALA A 80 1.77 -7.94 -4.11
CA ALA A 80 2.27 -6.96 -3.15
C ALA A 80 3.65 -7.33 -2.56
N PRO A 81 3.85 -8.55 -2.03
CA PRO A 81 5.17 -8.94 -1.53
C PRO A 81 6.24 -8.96 -2.61
N ALA A 82 5.90 -9.43 -3.81
CA ALA A 82 6.85 -9.48 -4.93
C ALA A 82 7.28 -8.07 -5.35
N LEU A 83 6.34 -7.13 -5.41
CA LEU A 83 6.64 -5.74 -5.75
C LEU A 83 7.49 -5.08 -4.67
N LEU A 84 7.17 -5.30 -3.41
CA LEU A 84 7.95 -4.77 -2.30
C LEU A 84 9.40 -5.27 -2.35
N GLU A 85 9.59 -6.56 -2.58
CA GLU A 85 10.92 -7.15 -2.71
C GLU A 85 11.69 -6.55 -3.89
N LEU A 86 11.03 -6.40 -5.03
CA LEU A 86 11.65 -5.77 -6.20
C LEU A 86 12.17 -4.38 -5.86
N LEU A 87 11.33 -3.55 -5.26
CA LEU A 87 11.70 -2.18 -4.92
C LEU A 87 12.84 -2.13 -3.89
N ARG A 88 12.78 -2.98 -2.88
CA ARG A 88 13.80 -2.99 -1.82
C ARG A 88 15.17 -3.46 -2.33
N ARG A 89 15.21 -4.36 -3.29
CA ARG A 89 16.45 -4.89 -3.84
C ARG A 89 17.06 -3.98 -4.91
N ASN A 90 16.33 -2.96 -5.33
CA ASN A 90 16.76 -2.10 -6.44
C ASN A 90 16.63 -0.62 -6.07
N PRO A 91 17.40 -0.14 -5.07
CA PRO A 91 17.29 1.25 -4.63
C PRO A 91 17.63 2.28 -5.72
N LEU A 92 18.53 1.94 -6.64
CA LEU A 92 18.84 2.84 -7.76
C LEU A 92 17.66 2.98 -8.71
N LEU A 93 16.92 1.89 -8.92
CA LEU A 93 15.70 1.93 -9.72
C LEU A 93 14.66 2.84 -9.06
N VAL A 94 14.45 2.67 -7.75
CA VAL A 94 13.49 3.48 -7.01
C VAL A 94 13.88 4.96 -7.07
N GLY A 95 15.16 5.27 -6.85
CA GLY A 95 15.64 6.65 -6.94
C GLY A 95 15.39 7.26 -8.32
N TRP A 96 15.68 6.50 -9.37
CA TRP A 96 15.45 6.98 -10.74
C TRP A 96 13.97 7.19 -11.05
N LEU A 97 13.10 6.27 -10.59
CA LEU A 97 11.65 6.39 -10.79
C LEU A 97 11.06 7.60 -10.05
N MET A 98 11.66 7.97 -8.91
CA MET A 98 11.21 9.09 -8.10
C MET A 98 11.83 10.42 -8.50
N GLU A 99 12.83 10.39 -9.36
CA GLU A 99 13.53 11.60 -9.81
C GLU A 99 12.61 12.45 -10.70
N GLU A 100 12.69 13.76 -10.51
CA GLU A 100 11.94 14.66 -11.39
C GLU A 100 12.52 14.58 -12.81
N PRO A 101 11.66 14.45 -13.83
CA PRO A 101 12.16 14.40 -15.20
C PRO A 101 12.80 15.73 -15.60
N ASP A 102 13.89 15.64 -16.39
CA ASP A 102 14.49 16.82 -16.98
C ASP A 102 13.49 17.45 -17.95
N VAL A 103 13.28 18.76 -17.79
CA VAL A 103 12.41 19.52 -18.69
C VAL A 103 13.27 20.19 -19.75
N GLN A 104 13.07 19.80 -20.99
CA GLN A 104 13.75 20.37 -22.14
C GLN A 104 12.88 21.41 -22.81
N PHE A 105 13.38 22.60 -23.01
CA PHE A 105 12.67 23.68 -23.69
C PHE A 105 13.31 24.00 -25.03
#